data_2e80428b7595b9675e8dee8e96c0231c
#
_entry.id   2e80428b7595b9675e8dee8e96c0231c
#
_cell.length_a   1.000
_cell.length_b   1.000
_cell.length_c   1.000
_cell.angle_alpha   90.00
_cell.angle_beta   90.00
_cell.angle_gamma   90.00
#
_symmetry.space_group_name_H-M   'P 1'
#
loop_
_entity.id
_entity.type
_entity.pdbx_description
1 polymer ?
#
loop_
_entity_poly.entity_id
_entity_poly.type
_entity_poly.pdbx_seq_one_letter_code
_entity_poly.pdbx_strand_id
1 'polypeptide(L)'
;MDWKKASIAACAFAIISQVVYFIGATFDMGYYTDPANAQIWSKAMMPVAGPPPIEFFVLSLMLGFATGLLYALAFTLVHKSLKCKDVLQTGLRFGLFLFAMVSVTGFVSMSLLLAIPTGLQLSWLVQGMITSLASGLVYAKVMS
;
A
#
# COMPACT_ATOMS: atom_id res chain seq x y z
N MET A 1 -21.58 0.11 -8.49
CA MET A 1 -20.30 -0.61 -8.36
C MET A 1 -20.54 -2.09 -8.49
N ASP A 2 -19.80 -2.78 -9.32
CA ASP A 2 -19.85 -4.24 -9.43
C ASP A 2 -19.00 -4.85 -8.30
N TRP A 3 -19.66 -5.43 -7.31
CA TRP A 3 -19.00 -5.99 -6.11
C TRP A 3 -18.07 -7.16 -6.42
N LYS A 4 -18.37 -7.96 -7.43
CA LYS A 4 -17.53 -9.08 -7.85
C LYS A 4 -16.20 -8.54 -8.40
N LYS A 5 -16.24 -7.58 -9.31
CA LYS A 5 -15.04 -6.92 -9.84
C LYS A 5 -14.27 -6.17 -8.75
N ALA A 6 -14.98 -5.46 -7.85
CA ALA A 6 -14.36 -4.77 -6.72
C ALA A 6 -13.60 -5.72 -5.79
N SER A 7 -14.20 -6.87 -5.45
CA SER A 7 -13.54 -7.88 -4.61
C SER A 7 -12.31 -8.49 -5.29
N ILE A 8 -12.37 -8.77 -6.60
CA ILE A 8 -11.22 -9.28 -7.35
C ILE A 8 -10.08 -8.25 -7.33
N ALA A 9 -10.39 -6.98 -7.60
CA ALA A 9 -9.40 -5.91 -7.59
C ALA A 9 -8.82 -5.69 -6.17
N ALA A 10 -9.65 -5.79 -5.13
CA ALA A 10 -9.23 -5.69 -3.73
C ALA A 10 -8.32 -6.85 -3.30
N CYS A 11 -8.63 -8.09 -3.70
CA CYS A 11 -7.75 -9.23 -3.48
C CYS A 11 -6.39 -9.03 -4.17
N ALA A 12 -6.40 -8.58 -5.42
CA ALA A 12 -5.16 -8.31 -6.15
C ALA A 12 -4.35 -7.21 -5.46
N PHE A 13 -4.97 -6.13 -5.00
CA PHE A 13 -4.30 -5.09 -4.21
C PHE A 13 -3.66 -5.66 -2.94
N ALA A 14 -4.40 -6.45 -2.16
CA ALA A 14 -3.89 -7.05 -0.93
C ALA A 14 -2.64 -7.91 -1.20
N ILE A 15 -2.65 -8.71 -2.26
CA ILE A 15 -1.50 -9.54 -2.66
C ILE A 15 -0.34 -8.67 -3.13
N ILE A 16 -0.57 -7.70 -4.02
CA ILE A 16 0.47 -6.80 -4.53
C ILE A 16 1.15 -6.07 -3.38
N SER A 17 0.37 -5.49 -2.46
CA SER A 17 0.93 -4.76 -1.31
C SER A 17 1.78 -5.67 -0.42
N GLN A 18 1.32 -6.88 -0.10
CA GLN A 18 2.11 -7.84 0.68
C GLN A 18 3.43 -8.21 0.00
N VAL A 19 3.40 -8.50 -1.30
CA VAL A 19 4.62 -8.84 -2.06
C VAL A 19 5.60 -7.67 -2.07
N VAL A 20 5.13 -6.47 -2.37
CA VAL A 20 6.00 -5.27 -2.42
C VAL A 20 6.60 -4.97 -1.05
N TYR A 21 5.80 -4.97 0.02
CA TYR A 21 6.30 -4.72 1.37
C TYR A 21 7.19 -5.85 1.89
N PHE A 22 6.92 -7.10 1.55
CA PHE A 22 7.80 -8.21 1.91
C PHE A 22 9.19 -8.08 1.25
N ILE A 23 9.22 -7.75 -0.05
CA ILE A 23 10.48 -7.50 -0.76
C ILE A 23 11.17 -6.27 -0.15
N GLY A 24 10.44 -5.18 0.07
CA GLY A 24 10.98 -3.97 0.71
C GLY A 24 11.57 -4.24 2.08
N ALA A 25 10.91 -5.06 2.90
CA ALA A 25 11.40 -5.42 4.22
C ALA A 25 12.77 -6.11 4.21
N THR A 26 13.11 -6.83 3.14
CA THR A 26 14.46 -7.42 3.00
C THR A 26 15.56 -6.36 2.88
N PHE A 27 15.27 -5.25 2.21
CA PHE A 27 16.19 -4.12 2.11
C PHE A 27 16.19 -3.26 3.38
N ASP A 28 15.05 -3.18 4.06
CA ASP A 28 14.85 -2.37 5.26
C ASP A 28 15.22 -3.11 6.56
N MET A 29 15.71 -4.34 6.48
CA MET A 29 15.97 -5.22 7.63
C MET A 29 16.87 -4.55 8.69
N GLY A 30 17.87 -3.76 8.26
CA GLY A 30 18.73 -3.02 9.17
C GLY A 30 17.99 -2.07 10.10
N TYR A 31 16.91 -1.43 9.62
CA TYR A 31 16.07 -0.56 10.45
C TYR A 31 15.17 -1.35 11.39
N TYR A 32 14.68 -2.52 10.97
CA TYR A 32 13.80 -3.36 11.79
C TYR A 32 14.53 -4.04 12.94
N THR A 33 15.81 -4.37 12.75
CA THR A 33 16.62 -5.04 13.77
C THR A 33 17.42 -4.10 14.65
N ASP A 34 17.45 -2.80 14.35
CA ASP A 34 18.14 -1.80 15.16
C ASP A 34 17.42 -1.58 16.50
N PRO A 35 18.08 -1.83 17.65
CA PRO A 35 17.50 -1.58 18.96
C PRO A 35 17.07 -0.13 19.19
N ALA A 36 17.72 0.84 18.54
CA ALA A 36 17.34 2.25 18.61
C ALA A 36 15.94 2.51 18.06
N ASN A 37 15.47 1.67 17.15
CA ASN A 37 14.16 1.78 16.52
C ASN A 37 13.07 0.92 17.22
N ALA A 38 13.41 0.17 18.26
CA ALA A 38 12.48 -0.78 18.89
C ALA A 38 11.17 -0.14 19.39
N GLN A 39 11.21 1.13 19.79
CA GLN A 39 10.04 1.86 20.28
C GLN A 39 9.10 2.37 19.16
N ILE A 40 9.51 2.30 17.90
CA ILE A 40 8.71 2.76 16.76
C ILE A 40 7.65 1.71 16.40
N TRP A 41 7.96 0.42 16.64
CA TRP A 41 7.14 -0.69 16.19
C TRP A 41 5.94 -0.93 17.11
N SER A 42 4.79 -1.17 16.51
CA SER A 42 3.60 -1.56 17.27
C SER A 42 3.77 -2.97 17.86
N LYS A 43 3.12 -3.23 19.01
CA LYS A 43 3.09 -4.57 19.62
C LYS A 43 2.40 -5.61 18.73
N ALA A 44 1.55 -5.20 17.79
CA ALA A 44 0.93 -6.10 16.82
C ALA A 44 1.94 -6.59 15.78
N MET A 45 2.87 -5.71 15.37
CA MET A 45 3.92 -6.05 14.42
C MET A 45 5.09 -6.80 15.09
N MET A 46 5.55 -6.29 16.22
CA MET A 46 6.68 -6.85 16.99
C MET A 46 6.32 -6.97 18.46
N PRO A 47 5.61 -8.03 18.86
CA PRO A 47 5.29 -8.26 20.28
C PRO A 47 6.53 -8.56 21.11
N VAL A 48 7.55 -9.16 20.48
CA VAL A 48 8.90 -9.42 21.00
C VAL A 48 9.92 -9.10 19.92
N ALA A 49 11.19 -8.94 20.29
CA ALA A 49 12.25 -8.74 19.32
C ALA A 49 12.36 -9.93 18.37
N GLY A 50 12.23 -9.70 17.07
CA GLY A 50 12.28 -10.74 16.05
C GLY A 50 11.37 -10.46 14.85
N PRO A 51 11.20 -11.45 13.95
CA PRO A 51 10.33 -11.31 12.80
C PRO A 51 8.85 -11.17 13.22
N PRO A 52 8.03 -10.45 12.45
CA PRO A 52 6.59 -10.34 12.72
C PRO A 52 5.92 -11.73 12.76
N PRO A 53 4.97 -11.95 13.70
CA PRO A 53 4.26 -13.21 13.81
C PRO A 53 3.28 -13.42 12.66
N ILE A 54 2.84 -14.66 12.45
CA ILE A 54 1.92 -15.02 11.36
C ILE A 54 0.58 -14.25 11.47
N GLU A 55 0.13 -13.97 12.68
CA GLU A 55 -1.08 -13.21 12.96
C GLU A 55 -1.02 -11.79 12.38
N PHE A 56 0.16 -11.17 12.40
CA PHE A 56 0.38 -9.87 11.77
C PHE A 56 0.18 -9.93 10.26
N PHE A 57 0.68 -10.97 9.59
CA PHE A 57 0.50 -11.14 8.15
C PHE A 57 -0.97 -11.37 7.78
N VAL A 58 -1.69 -12.18 8.56
CA VAL A 58 -3.13 -12.40 8.35
C VAL A 58 -3.89 -11.08 8.53
N LEU A 59 -3.62 -10.35 9.61
CA LEU A 59 -4.24 -9.06 9.86
C LEU A 59 -3.94 -8.05 8.75
N SER A 60 -2.69 -7.95 8.31
CA SER A 60 -2.30 -7.02 7.24
C SER A 60 -2.94 -7.38 5.89
N LEU A 61 -3.13 -8.67 5.61
CA LEU A 61 -3.84 -9.12 4.41
C LEU A 61 -5.33 -8.75 4.47
N MET A 62 -5.98 -8.93 5.62
CA MET A 62 -7.38 -8.52 5.83
C MET A 62 -7.57 -7.01 5.70
N LEU A 63 -6.68 -6.23 6.32
CA LEU A 63 -6.68 -4.77 6.20
C LEU A 63 -6.36 -4.31 4.77
N GLY A 64 -5.45 -5.00 4.10
CA GLY A 64 -5.16 -4.80 2.68
C GLY A 64 -6.39 -5.01 1.80
N PHE A 65 -7.14 -6.09 2.04
CA PHE A 65 -8.40 -6.34 1.32
C PHE A 65 -9.45 -5.23 1.59
N ALA A 66 -9.63 -4.84 2.84
CA ALA A 66 -10.55 -3.77 3.20
C ALA A 66 -10.16 -2.43 2.54
N THR A 67 -8.86 -2.09 2.56
CA THR A 67 -8.31 -0.92 1.87
C THR A 67 -8.52 -1.01 0.35
N GLY A 68 -8.33 -2.20 -0.21
CA GLY A 68 -8.59 -2.48 -1.62
C GLY A 68 -10.04 -2.23 -2.03
N LEU A 69 -11.01 -2.56 -1.17
CA LEU A 69 -12.43 -2.22 -1.41
C LEU A 69 -12.68 -0.71 -1.40
N LEU A 70 -12.02 0.03 -0.49
CA LEU A 70 -12.08 1.48 -0.48
C LEU A 70 -11.49 2.08 -1.77
N TYR A 71 -10.40 1.52 -2.29
CA TYR A 71 -9.82 1.95 -3.56
C TYR A 71 -10.71 1.59 -4.76
N ALA A 72 -11.44 0.46 -4.71
CA ALA A 72 -12.46 0.15 -5.72
C ALA A 72 -13.59 1.18 -5.72
N LEU A 73 -14.03 1.60 -4.55
CA LEU A 73 -15.00 2.69 -4.42
C LEU A 73 -14.43 4.01 -4.97
N ALA A 74 -13.21 4.38 -4.57
CA ALA A 74 -12.53 5.57 -5.07
C ALA A 74 -12.41 5.54 -6.61
N PHE A 75 -12.00 4.40 -7.20
CA PHE A 75 -11.93 4.25 -8.64
C PHE A 75 -13.29 4.49 -9.31
N THR A 76 -14.36 3.92 -8.76
CA THR A 76 -15.71 4.11 -9.29
C THR A 76 -16.13 5.58 -9.31
N LEU A 77 -15.76 6.35 -8.27
CA LEU A 77 -16.09 7.76 -8.15
C LEU A 77 -15.29 8.64 -9.12
N VAL A 78 -13.98 8.37 -9.28
CA VAL A 78 -13.10 9.24 -10.07
C VAL A 78 -12.88 8.74 -11.50
N HIS A 79 -13.28 7.51 -11.83
CA HIS A 79 -13.02 6.86 -13.12
C HIS A 79 -13.37 7.73 -14.33
N LYS A 80 -14.54 8.37 -14.31
CA LYS A 80 -15.00 9.22 -15.43
C LYS A 80 -14.03 10.36 -15.73
N SER A 81 -13.44 10.96 -14.69
CA SER A 81 -12.49 12.07 -14.81
C SER A 81 -11.08 11.61 -15.21
N LEU A 82 -10.72 10.37 -14.87
CA LEU A 82 -9.40 9.81 -15.14
C LEU A 82 -9.34 8.99 -16.44
N LYS A 83 -10.49 8.64 -17.01
CA LYS A 83 -10.60 7.77 -18.18
C LYS A 83 -9.84 8.33 -19.37
N CYS A 84 -9.01 7.49 -19.96
CA CYS A 84 -8.31 7.71 -21.23
C CYS A 84 -8.80 6.73 -22.29
N LYS A 85 -8.28 6.89 -23.51
CA LYS A 85 -8.54 5.94 -24.61
C LYS A 85 -7.97 4.55 -24.31
N ASP A 86 -6.85 4.51 -23.57
CA ASP A 86 -6.14 3.30 -23.22
C ASP A 86 -6.30 2.96 -21.72
N VAL A 87 -6.53 1.69 -21.42
CA VAL A 87 -6.64 1.13 -20.07
C VAL A 87 -5.35 1.35 -19.29
N LEU A 88 -4.18 1.23 -19.95
CA LEU A 88 -2.89 1.46 -19.31
C LEU A 88 -2.78 2.90 -18.77
N GLN A 89 -3.12 3.88 -19.62
CA GLN A 89 -3.09 5.30 -19.21
C GLN A 89 -4.08 5.59 -18.09
N THR A 90 -5.29 5.02 -18.16
CA THR A 90 -6.29 5.15 -17.12
C THR A 90 -5.77 4.58 -15.79
N GLY A 91 -5.15 3.40 -15.83
CA GLY A 91 -4.56 2.75 -14.67
C GLY A 91 -3.41 3.53 -14.05
N LEU A 92 -2.50 4.04 -14.87
CA LEU A 92 -1.38 4.88 -14.40
C LEU A 92 -1.88 6.18 -13.76
N ARG A 93 -2.88 6.85 -14.33
CA ARG A 93 -3.48 8.06 -13.73
C ARG A 93 -4.12 7.75 -12.39
N PHE A 94 -4.85 6.66 -12.28
CA PHE A 94 -5.44 6.26 -11.01
C PHE A 94 -4.37 5.86 -9.98
N GLY A 95 -3.34 5.12 -10.41
CA GLY A 95 -2.20 4.79 -9.56
C GLY A 95 -1.46 6.03 -9.04
N LEU A 96 -1.22 7.03 -9.90
CA LEU A 96 -0.64 8.31 -9.48
C LEU A 96 -1.55 9.08 -8.51
N PHE A 97 -2.86 9.06 -8.75
CA PHE A 97 -3.84 9.63 -7.83
C PHE A 97 -3.76 8.96 -6.44
N LEU A 98 -3.75 7.63 -6.38
CA LEU A 98 -3.59 6.89 -5.12
C LEU A 98 -2.25 7.21 -4.44
N PHE A 99 -1.16 7.25 -5.20
CA PHE A 99 0.16 7.58 -4.68
C PHE A 99 0.18 8.96 -4.03
N ALA A 100 -0.34 9.98 -4.72
CA ALA A 100 -0.40 11.35 -4.19
C ALA A 100 -1.28 11.45 -2.95
N MET A 101 -2.47 10.84 -2.97
CA MET A 101 -3.44 10.95 -1.88
C MET A 101 -3.09 10.12 -0.65
N VAL A 102 -2.40 9.00 -0.82
CA VAL A 102 -2.14 8.06 0.28
C VAL A 102 -0.68 8.05 0.67
N SER A 103 0.22 7.75 -0.28
CA SER A 103 1.63 7.55 0.06
C SER A 103 2.35 8.85 0.36
N VAL A 104 2.14 9.90 -0.44
CA VAL A 104 2.77 11.22 -0.21
C VAL A 104 2.19 11.87 1.05
N THR A 105 0.87 11.83 1.23
CA THR A 105 0.23 12.38 2.43
C THR A 105 0.68 11.62 3.70
N GLY A 106 0.77 10.28 3.61
CA GLY A 106 1.27 9.44 4.68
C GLY A 106 2.73 9.75 5.03
N PHE A 107 3.59 9.90 4.01
CA PHE A 107 4.99 10.27 4.19
C PHE A 107 5.13 11.61 4.94
N VAL A 108 4.40 12.64 4.51
CA VAL A 108 4.42 13.96 5.17
C VAL A 108 3.93 13.85 6.62
N SER A 109 2.82 13.15 6.85
CA SER A 109 2.27 12.98 8.20
C SER A 109 3.23 12.23 9.12
N MET A 110 3.83 11.13 8.65
CA MET A 110 4.79 10.36 9.43
C MET A 110 6.07 11.17 9.74
N SER A 111 6.56 11.96 8.78
CA SER A 111 7.74 12.81 8.98
C SER A 111 7.51 13.88 10.04
N LEU A 112 6.26 14.34 10.22
CA LEU A 112 5.93 15.35 11.22
C LEU A 112 5.60 14.76 12.60
N LEU A 113 5.05 13.55 12.65
CA LEU A 113 4.48 12.99 13.88
C LEU A 113 5.37 11.94 14.54
N LEU A 114 6.23 11.27 13.78
CA LEU A 114 6.99 10.11 14.25
C LEU A 114 8.48 10.28 13.98
N ALA A 115 9.30 9.83 14.92
CA ALA A 115 10.76 9.84 14.80
C ALA A 115 11.29 8.61 13.99
N ILE A 116 10.69 8.36 12.83
CA ILE A 116 11.10 7.27 11.95
C ILE A 116 12.33 7.70 11.14
N PRO A 117 13.37 6.85 10.99
CA PRO A 117 14.53 7.15 10.16
C PRO A 117 14.11 7.54 8.73
N THR A 118 14.65 8.65 8.22
CA THR A 118 14.29 9.20 6.90
C THR A 118 14.53 8.18 5.77
N GLY A 119 15.59 7.37 5.87
CA GLY A 119 15.88 6.33 4.88
C GLY A 119 14.76 5.28 4.79
N LEU A 120 14.20 4.87 5.94
CA LEU A 120 13.08 3.94 6.01
C LEU A 120 11.80 4.56 5.44
N GLN A 121 11.53 5.84 5.76
CA GLN A 121 10.37 6.54 5.21
C GLN A 121 10.44 6.69 3.68
N LEU A 122 11.63 6.98 3.14
CA LEU A 122 11.85 7.05 1.68
C LEU A 122 11.66 5.67 1.02
N SER A 123 12.15 4.59 1.66
CA SER A 123 11.90 3.23 1.19
C SER A 123 10.40 2.93 1.11
N TRP A 124 9.64 3.25 2.15
CA TRP A 124 8.19 3.07 2.16
C TRP A 124 7.46 3.94 1.12
N LEU A 125 7.95 5.14 0.85
CA LEU A 125 7.40 6.00 -0.20
C LEU A 125 7.57 5.36 -1.58
N VAL A 126 8.75 4.79 -1.87
CA VAL A 126 9.02 4.07 -3.13
C VAL A 126 8.15 2.81 -3.22
N GLN A 127 8.05 2.02 -2.15
CA GLN A 127 7.17 0.85 -2.10
C GLN A 127 5.69 1.24 -2.32
N GLY A 128 5.26 2.36 -1.73
CA GLY A 128 3.93 2.92 -1.93
C GLY A 128 3.68 3.35 -3.38
N MET A 129 4.68 3.91 -4.05
CA MET A 129 4.60 4.26 -5.48
C MET A 129 4.41 3.02 -6.35
N ILE A 130 5.24 1.99 -6.14
CA ILE A 130 5.16 0.73 -6.89
C ILE A 130 3.79 0.08 -6.68
N THR A 131 3.35 -0.04 -5.43
CA THR A 131 2.05 -0.62 -5.07
C THR A 131 0.89 0.15 -5.70
N SER A 132 0.91 1.48 -5.64
CA SER A 132 -0.15 2.32 -6.18
C SER A 132 -0.24 2.21 -7.70
N LEU A 133 0.89 2.25 -8.41
CA LEU A 133 0.92 2.13 -9.87
C LEU A 133 0.47 0.74 -10.34
N ALA A 134 1.00 -0.33 -9.75
CA ALA A 134 0.61 -1.70 -10.08
C ALA A 134 -0.88 -1.94 -9.80
N SER A 135 -1.37 -1.48 -8.65
CA SER A 135 -2.78 -1.59 -8.30
C SER A 135 -3.67 -0.77 -9.23
N GLY A 136 -3.27 0.45 -9.58
CA GLY A 136 -4.00 1.29 -10.52
C GLY A 136 -4.26 0.59 -11.85
N LEU A 137 -3.26 -0.13 -12.38
CA LEU A 137 -3.41 -0.94 -13.59
C LEU A 137 -4.43 -2.07 -13.43
N VAL A 138 -4.42 -2.74 -12.27
CA VAL A 138 -5.39 -3.80 -11.97
C VAL A 138 -6.81 -3.23 -11.88
N TYR A 139 -7.01 -2.13 -11.17
CA TYR A 139 -8.32 -1.48 -11.07
C TYR A 139 -8.85 -1.05 -12.44
N ALA A 140 -8.02 -0.43 -13.26
CA ALA A 140 -8.41 -0.05 -14.62
C ALA A 140 -8.76 -1.26 -15.48
N LYS A 141 -8.04 -2.36 -15.38
CA LYS A 141 -8.28 -3.57 -16.17
C LYS A 141 -9.53 -4.34 -15.72
N VAL A 142 -9.76 -4.42 -14.41
CA VAL A 142 -10.83 -5.25 -13.83
C VAL A 142 -12.16 -4.50 -13.77
N MET A 143 -12.13 -3.20 -13.50
CA MET A 143 -13.33 -2.40 -13.19
C MET A 143 -13.77 -1.48 -14.33
N SER A 144 -12.98 -1.35 -15.40
CA SER A 144 -13.40 -0.59 -16.59
C SER A 144 -14.40 -1.35 -17.43
#